data_a9c0938486eeafda0b032abd1ad8a986
#
_entry.id   a9c0938486eeafda0b032abd1ad8a986
#
_cell.length_a   1.000
_cell.length_b   1.000
_cell.length_c   1.000
_cell.angle_alpha   90.00
_cell.angle_beta   90.00
_cell.angle_gamma   90.00
#
_symmetry.space_group_name_H-M   'P 1'
#
loop_
_entity.id
_entity.type
_entity.pdbx_description
1 polymer ?
#
loop_
_entity_poly.entity_id
_entity_poly.type
_entity_poly.pdbx_seq_one_letter_code
_entity_poly.pdbx_strand_id
1 'polypeptide(L)'
;MAVSFILLACFLSVASAQNSAAIISSSSLKPYEEAIIGFRSFFRDKDMDVSFSEYSLDNQEQDKVCREIAERKPDVVFILGSKAARLAKERIGNIPAVFCMVLDPSAVVNANMTGITMDIPVSIKLKMIKRLDPRLRKLGLLYSRESMDKYEEIATACQEMGLALSAKEIVLQGDIPDAIKEITAKVDCFLMIPDPKIYFSKSIEHLLLEGLRNKVAVIGLSSFYTKAGAFVSIDCDYRDLGWQCGNLALRIFGGQSPSTLSVERPVKIKYSLNRLVAERLGIKVPPELLREASEIFGEGE
;
A
#
# COMPACT_ATOMS: atom_id res chain seq x y z
N MET A 1 42.01 49.37 -44.91
CA MET A 1 41.82 49.15 -43.47
C MET A 1 40.49 48.41 -43.26
N ALA A 2 40.56 47.10 -43.05
CA ALA A 2 39.38 46.26 -42.83
C ALA A 2 39.25 46.02 -41.29
N VAL A 3 38.18 46.47 -40.69
CA VAL A 3 37.84 46.27 -39.27
C VAL A 3 37.07 44.97 -39.17
N SER A 4 37.72 43.92 -38.59
CA SER A 4 37.14 42.63 -38.32
C SER A 4 36.32 42.72 -37.01
N PHE A 5 35.01 42.58 -37.08
CA PHE A 5 34.13 42.51 -35.92
C PHE A 5 34.06 41.04 -35.46
N ILE A 6 34.73 40.75 -34.32
CA ILE A 6 34.64 39.43 -33.66
C ILE A 6 33.37 39.46 -32.81
N LEU A 7 32.34 38.72 -33.23
CA LEU A 7 31.12 38.48 -32.43
C LEU A 7 31.46 37.40 -31.39
N LEU A 8 31.62 37.84 -30.12
CA LEU A 8 31.78 36.94 -28.99
C LEU A 8 30.39 36.41 -28.58
N ALA A 9 30.04 35.22 -29.03
CA ALA A 9 28.82 34.52 -28.60
C ALA A 9 29.02 34.01 -27.16
N CYS A 10 28.49 34.73 -26.17
CA CYS A 10 28.33 34.22 -24.81
C CYS A 10 27.31 33.08 -24.80
N PHE A 11 27.78 31.83 -24.80
CA PHE A 11 26.96 30.70 -24.41
C PHE A 11 26.64 30.82 -22.89
N LEU A 12 25.52 31.42 -22.55
CA LEU A 12 24.94 31.28 -21.23
C LEU A 12 24.53 29.80 -21.06
N SER A 13 25.39 28.99 -20.44
CA SER A 13 24.95 27.72 -19.86
C SER A 13 23.87 28.02 -18.82
N VAL A 14 22.62 27.82 -19.19
CA VAL A 14 21.54 27.73 -18.20
C VAL A 14 21.84 26.45 -17.41
N ALA A 15 22.47 26.60 -16.25
CA ALA A 15 22.54 25.51 -15.28
C ALA A 15 21.08 25.18 -14.94
N SER A 16 20.54 24.11 -15.51
CA SER A 16 19.27 23.55 -15.08
C SER A 16 19.43 23.23 -13.59
N ALA A 17 18.67 23.90 -12.75
CA ALA A 17 18.68 23.61 -11.32
C ALA A 17 18.30 22.11 -11.17
N GLN A 18 19.22 21.32 -10.60
CA GLN A 18 18.99 19.92 -10.35
C GLN A 18 17.85 19.79 -9.34
N ASN A 19 16.80 19.05 -9.71
CA ASN A 19 15.71 18.77 -8.78
C ASN A 19 16.22 18.05 -7.53
N SER A 20 15.62 18.33 -6.39
CA SER A 20 16.02 17.76 -5.10
C SER A 20 14.84 17.19 -4.32
N ALA A 21 15.04 16.03 -3.72
CA ALA A 21 14.03 15.36 -2.90
C ALA A 21 14.60 14.96 -1.53
N ALA A 22 13.89 15.28 -0.46
CA ALA A 22 14.16 14.70 0.85
C ALA A 22 13.24 13.50 1.08
N ILE A 23 13.79 12.41 1.59
CA ILE A 23 13.06 11.18 1.91
C ILE A 23 13.01 11.04 3.43
N ILE A 24 11.81 10.94 4.01
CA ILE A 24 11.63 10.74 5.46
C ILE A 24 10.86 9.45 5.68
N SER A 25 11.47 8.47 6.36
CA SER A 25 10.80 7.23 6.75
C SER A 25 10.47 7.18 8.23
N SER A 26 9.30 6.62 8.56
CA SER A 26 8.90 6.39 9.95
C SER A 26 9.78 5.38 10.67
N SER A 27 10.40 4.45 9.92
CA SER A 27 11.31 3.41 10.40
C SER A 27 12.18 2.86 9.27
N SER A 28 13.13 2.00 9.61
CA SER A 28 14.06 1.33 8.68
C SER A 28 13.59 -0.10 8.35
N LEU A 29 12.28 -0.33 8.19
CA LEU A 29 11.75 -1.63 7.83
C LEU A 29 11.84 -1.88 6.32
N LYS A 30 12.02 -3.14 5.93
CA LYS A 30 12.14 -3.58 4.52
C LYS A 30 11.06 -3.02 3.59
N PRO A 31 9.75 -2.94 3.95
CA PRO A 31 8.74 -2.31 3.11
C PRO A 31 9.03 -0.85 2.76
N TYR A 32 9.58 -0.06 3.71
CA TYR A 32 9.97 1.32 3.44
C TYR A 32 11.17 1.40 2.51
N GLU A 33 12.17 0.53 2.68
CA GLU A 33 13.33 0.44 1.78
C GLU A 33 12.89 0.11 0.35
N GLU A 34 11.97 -0.83 0.17
CA GLU A 34 11.40 -1.17 -1.14
C GLU A 34 10.70 0.04 -1.80
N ALA A 35 9.95 0.82 -1.02
CA ALA A 35 9.31 2.04 -1.54
C ALA A 35 10.34 3.12 -1.90
N ILE A 36 11.41 3.30 -1.12
CA ILE A 36 12.51 4.21 -1.45
C ILE A 36 13.19 3.80 -2.75
N ILE A 37 13.49 2.50 -2.91
CA ILE A 37 14.06 1.97 -4.15
C ILE A 37 13.13 2.26 -5.33
N GLY A 38 11.82 2.06 -5.17
CA GLY A 38 10.81 2.36 -6.18
C GLY A 38 10.80 3.83 -6.58
N PHE A 39 10.81 4.72 -5.60
CA PHE A 39 10.82 6.17 -5.82
C PHE A 39 12.06 6.62 -6.60
N ARG A 40 13.25 6.16 -6.20
CA ARG A 40 14.50 6.48 -6.90
C ARG A 40 14.56 5.87 -8.30
N SER A 41 14.05 4.64 -8.48
CA SER A 41 14.06 3.98 -9.78
C SER A 41 13.19 4.69 -10.81
N PHE A 42 12.08 5.34 -10.38
CA PHE A 42 11.25 6.15 -11.25
C PHE A 42 12.05 7.22 -12.00
N PHE A 43 12.89 7.98 -11.29
CA PHE A 43 13.69 9.05 -11.89
C PHE A 43 14.85 8.49 -12.73
N ARG A 44 15.50 7.44 -12.26
CA ARG A 44 16.53 6.74 -13.04
C ARG A 44 15.99 6.22 -14.38
N ASP A 45 14.81 5.59 -14.37
CA ASP A 45 14.18 5.01 -15.56
C ASP A 45 13.69 6.08 -16.56
N LYS A 46 13.68 7.36 -16.13
CA LYS A 46 13.36 8.54 -16.94
C LYS A 46 14.61 9.39 -17.27
N ASP A 47 15.80 8.90 -16.98
CA ASP A 47 17.06 9.63 -17.18
C ASP A 47 17.08 11.02 -16.53
N MET A 48 16.40 11.16 -15.38
CA MET A 48 16.33 12.40 -14.63
C MET A 48 17.36 12.42 -13.50
N ASP A 49 18.16 13.47 -13.46
CA ASP A 49 19.08 13.72 -12.35
C ASP A 49 18.36 14.42 -11.21
N VAL A 50 18.17 13.68 -10.09
CA VAL A 50 17.55 14.17 -8.86
C VAL A 50 18.48 13.90 -7.69
N SER A 51 18.76 14.93 -6.90
CA SER A 51 19.54 14.78 -5.67
C SER A 51 18.62 14.30 -4.51
N PHE A 52 19.10 13.31 -3.76
CA PHE A 52 18.35 12.74 -2.64
C PHE A 52 19.06 12.94 -1.31
N SER A 53 18.32 13.40 -0.29
CA SER A 53 18.72 13.30 1.11
C SER A 53 17.74 12.37 1.85
N GLU A 54 18.24 11.51 2.74
CA GLU A 54 17.46 10.45 3.37
C GLU A 54 17.56 10.50 4.88
N TYR A 55 16.41 10.37 5.54
CA TYR A 55 16.23 10.48 6.99
C TYR A 55 15.33 9.35 7.50
N SER A 56 15.74 8.70 8.59
CA SER A 56 14.92 7.70 9.30
C SER A 56 14.64 8.15 10.73
N LEU A 57 13.37 8.16 11.11
CA LEU A 57 12.93 8.59 12.45
C LEU A 57 13.18 7.54 13.56
N ASP A 58 13.69 6.35 13.21
CA ASP A 58 14.18 5.39 14.20
C ASP A 58 15.60 5.73 14.70
N ASN A 59 16.41 6.32 13.82
CA ASN A 59 17.83 6.50 14.05
C ASN A 59 18.22 7.97 14.20
N GLN A 60 17.30 8.92 14.01
CA GLN A 60 17.59 10.35 14.00
C GLN A 60 16.58 11.13 14.86
N GLU A 61 17.08 12.14 15.53
CA GLU A 61 16.24 13.05 16.30
C GLU A 61 15.34 13.89 15.37
N GLN A 62 14.04 13.93 15.66
CA GLN A 62 13.03 14.58 14.81
C GLN A 62 13.32 16.06 14.58
N ASP A 63 13.73 16.79 15.63
CA ASP A 63 14.05 18.22 15.52
C ASP A 63 15.26 18.49 14.61
N LYS A 64 16.25 17.60 14.65
CA LYS A 64 17.40 17.68 13.76
C LYS A 64 16.99 17.44 12.31
N VAL A 65 16.20 16.41 12.05
CA VAL A 65 15.68 16.09 10.71
C VAL A 65 14.89 17.27 10.13
N CYS A 66 13.98 17.87 10.92
CA CYS A 66 13.19 18.99 10.46
C CYS A 66 14.06 20.23 10.13
N ARG A 67 15.07 20.54 10.95
CA ARG A 67 16.01 21.65 10.69
C ARG A 67 16.81 21.44 9.41
N GLU A 68 17.39 20.24 9.23
CA GLU A 68 18.18 19.94 8.03
C GLU A 68 17.36 20.03 6.74
N ILE A 69 16.11 19.56 6.76
CA ILE A 69 15.20 19.66 5.61
C ILE A 69 14.82 21.13 5.33
N ALA A 70 14.53 21.91 6.38
CA ALA A 70 14.22 23.34 6.23
C ALA A 70 15.40 24.15 5.68
N GLU A 71 16.63 23.80 6.05
CA GLU A 71 17.85 24.44 5.56
C GLU A 71 18.16 24.06 4.10
N ARG A 72 17.98 22.77 3.74
CA ARG A 72 18.21 22.26 2.37
C ARG A 72 17.16 22.72 1.37
N LYS A 73 15.93 23.00 1.82
CA LYS A 73 14.79 23.42 0.98
C LYS A 73 14.60 22.53 -0.26
N PRO A 74 14.38 21.22 -0.09
CA PRO A 74 14.15 20.36 -1.23
C PRO A 74 12.89 20.77 -1.99
N ASP A 75 12.84 20.48 -3.29
CA ASP A 75 11.67 20.77 -4.14
C ASP A 75 10.48 19.89 -3.79
N VAL A 76 10.72 18.69 -3.23
CA VAL A 76 9.69 17.76 -2.74
C VAL A 76 10.18 16.96 -1.54
N VAL A 77 9.25 16.62 -0.63
CA VAL A 77 9.52 15.66 0.45
C VAL A 77 8.75 14.37 0.16
N PHE A 78 9.46 13.24 0.04
CA PHE A 78 8.86 11.91 0.00
C PHE A 78 8.74 11.34 1.40
N ILE A 79 7.51 11.01 1.81
CA ILE A 79 7.14 10.67 3.18
C ILE A 79 6.65 9.24 3.25
N LEU A 80 7.24 8.45 4.15
CA LEU A 80 6.96 7.03 4.34
C LEU A 80 6.42 6.74 5.74
N GLY A 81 5.14 6.41 5.82
CA GLY A 81 4.46 5.99 7.03
C GLY A 81 3.88 7.11 7.88
N SER A 82 2.96 6.74 8.78
CA SER A 82 2.11 7.69 9.52
C SER A 82 2.86 8.58 10.50
N LYS A 83 3.97 8.11 11.13
CA LYS A 83 4.79 8.92 12.05
C LYS A 83 5.49 10.05 11.30
N ALA A 84 6.12 9.73 10.16
CA ALA A 84 6.78 10.71 9.30
C ALA A 84 5.78 11.72 8.71
N ALA A 85 4.58 11.24 8.32
CA ALA A 85 3.55 12.10 7.75
C ALA A 85 3.00 13.13 8.75
N ARG A 86 2.78 12.74 10.01
CA ARG A 86 2.40 13.69 11.07
C ARG A 86 3.48 14.71 11.31
N LEU A 87 4.74 14.27 11.46
CA LEU A 87 5.87 15.19 11.64
C LEU A 87 5.99 16.18 10.50
N ALA A 88 5.87 15.73 9.25
CA ALA A 88 5.94 16.59 8.08
C ALA A 88 4.80 17.60 8.05
N LYS A 89 3.56 17.19 8.36
CA LYS A 89 2.41 18.10 8.46
C LYS A 89 2.62 19.21 9.47
N GLU A 90 3.17 18.87 10.64
CA GLU A 90 3.34 19.81 11.76
C GLU A 90 4.54 20.75 11.60
N ARG A 91 5.63 20.26 11.00
CA ARG A 91 6.95 20.91 11.06
C ARG A 91 7.55 21.31 9.71
N ILE A 92 7.08 20.72 8.60
CA ILE A 92 7.64 20.89 7.25
C ILE A 92 6.55 21.26 6.24
N GLY A 93 5.39 21.70 6.71
CA GLY A 93 4.17 21.89 5.92
C GLY A 93 4.26 22.93 4.77
N ASN A 94 5.36 23.68 4.65
CA ASN A 94 5.58 24.66 3.58
C ASN A 94 6.23 24.04 2.31
N ILE A 95 6.76 22.82 2.40
CA ILE A 95 7.44 22.16 1.29
C ILE A 95 6.44 21.17 0.66
N PRO A 96 6.31 21.14 -0.68
CA PRO A 96 5.48 20.15 -1.34
C PRO A 96 5.85 18.72 -0.95
N ALA A 97 4.87 17.87 -0.69
CA ALA A 97 5.15 16.53 -0.22
C ALA A 97 4.29 15.46 -0.91
N VAL A 98 4.88 14.28 -1.06
CA VAL A 98 4.23 13.07 -1.55
C VAL A 98 4.40 11.97 -0.52
N PHE A 99 3.29 11.34 -0.10
CA PHE A 99 3.35 10.28 0.89
C PHE A 99 2.95 8.91 0.34
N CYS A 100 3.45 7.86 0.96
CA CYS A 100 2.84 6.53 0.90
C CYS A 100 2.97 5.80 2.24
N MET A 101 2.32 4.64 2.33
CA MET A 101 2.32 3.78 3.53
C MET A 101 1.78 4.49 4.79
N VAL A 102 0.85 5.42 4.58
CA VAL A 102 0.09 6.10 5.65
C VAL A 102 -1.22 5.35 5.86
N LEU A 103 -1.50 4.95 7.10
CA LEU A 103 -2.69 4.15 7.44
C LEU A 103 -3.98 4.95 7.32
N ASP A 104 -3.95 6.20 7.79
CA ASP A 104 -5.07 7.16 7.67
C ASP A 104 -4.59 8.43 6.97
N PRO A 105 -4.72 8.51 5.64
CA PRO A 105 -4.35 9.71 4.89
C PRO A 105 -5.18 10.94 5.26
N SER A 106 -6.44 10.78 5.66
CA SER A 106 -7.33 11.91 5.98
C SER A 106 -6.80 12.76 7.13
N ALA A 107 -6.12 12.13 8.09
CA ALA A 107 -5.51 12.81 9.23
C ALA A 107 -4.28 13.67 8.86
N VAL A 108 -3.63 13.39 7.71
CA VAL A 108 -2.36 14.04 7.36
C VAL A 108 -2.42 14.90 6.11
N VAL A 109 -3.32 14.63 5.17
CA VAL A 109 -3.47 15.41 3.93
C VAL A 109 -3.76 16.90 4.22
N ASN A 110 -3.10 17.77 3.47
CA ASN A 110 -3.32 19.23 3.48
C ASN A 110 -3.04 19.79 2.06
N ALA A 111 -3.08 21.11 1.90
CA ALA A 111 -2.89 21.78 0.61
C ALA A 111 -1.51 21.53 -0.03
N ASN A 112 -0.49 21.17 0.75
CA ASN A 112 0.87 20.91 0.26
C ASN A 112 1.24 19.42 0.24
N MET A 113 0.26 18.52 0.41
CA MET A 113 0.52 17.09 0.55
C MET A 113 -0.46 16.25 -0.27
N THR A 114 0.06 15.38 -1.12
CA THR A 114 -0.67 14.33 -1.85
C THR A 114 0.04 12.99 -1.68
N GLY A 115 -0.46 11.91 -2.25
CA GLY A 115 0.23 10.63 -2.14
C GLY A 115 -0.56 9.43 -2.62
N ILE A 116 -0.05 8.25 -2.27
CA ILE A 116 -0.66 6.96 -2.58
C ILE A 116 -1.11 6.29 -1.29
N THR A 117 -2.37 5.88 -1.23
CA THR A 117 -2.91 5.13 -0.08
C THR A 117 -2.39 3.68 -0.07
N MET A 118 -2.65 2.95 1.02
CA MET A 118 -2.48 1.49 1.06
C MET A 118 -3.79 0.74 0.75
N ASP A 119 -4.81 1.46 0.35
CA ASP A 119 -6.13 0.91 0.12
C ASP A 119 -6.25 0.30 -1.28
N ILE A 120 -5.99 -0.99 -1.38
CA ILE A 120 -6.12 -1.75 -2.63
C ILE A 120 -7.60 -1.80 -3.02
N PRO A 121 -7.98 -1.37 -4.24
CA PRO A 121 -9.35 -1.47 -4.72
C PRO A 121 -9.92 -2.89 -4.59
N VAL A 122 -11.13 -3.00 -4.04
CA VAL A 122 -11.77 -4.31 -3.79
C VAL A 122 -11.90 -5.12 -5.08
N SER A 123 -12.20 -4.46 -6.21
CA SER A 123 -12.29 -5.12 -7.51
C SER A 123 -11.00 -5.84 -7.93
N ILE A 124 -9.82 -5.28 -7.59
CA ILE A 124 -8.51 -5.90 -7.85
C ILE A 124 -8.35 -7.13 -6.95
N LYS A 125 -8.69 -7.02 -5.65
CA LYS A 125 -8.63 -8.16 -4.71
C LYS A 125 -9.54 -9.31 -5.17
N LEU A 126 -10.79 -9.02 -5.50
CA LEU A 126 -11.76 -10.06 -5.92
C LEU A 126 -11.37 -10.70 -7.26
N LYS A 127 -10.85 -9.93 -8.22
CA LYS A 127 -10.31 -10.49 -9.47
C LYS A 127 -9.16 -11.44 -9.20
N MET A 128 -8.24 -11.09 -8.30
CA MET A 128 -7.12 -11.94 -7.95
C MET A 128 -7.58 -13.22 -7.25
N ILE A 129 -8.52 -13.14 -6.31
CA ILE A 129 -9.08 -14.31 -5.63
C ILE A 129 -9.76 -15.25 -6.65
N LYS A 130 -10.52 -14.71 -7.61
CA LYS A 130 -11.13 -15.50 -8.69
C LYS A 130 -10.12 -16.16 -9.63
N ARG A 131 -8.95 -15.55 -9.85
CA ARG A 131 -7.85 -16.20 -10.59
C ARG A 131 -7.29 -17.38 -9.82
N LEU A 132 -7.16 -17.26 -8.49
CA LEU A 132 -6.64 -18.32 -7.61
C LEU A 132 -7.64 -19.46 -7.40
N ASP A 133 -8.92 -19.15 -7.24
CA ASP A 133 -10.01 -20.13 -7.15
C ASP A 133 -11.21 -19.71 -8.03
N PRO A 134 -11.27 -20.19 -9.28
CA PRO A 134 -12.39 -19.88 -10.19
C PRO A 134 -13.76 -20.39 -9.71
N ARG A 135 -13.80 -21.26 -8.68
CA ARG A 135 -15.04 -21.82 -8.12
C ARG A 135 -15.74 -20.83 -7.18
N LEU A 136 -15.06 -19.76 -6.78
CA LEU A 136 -15.60 -18.75 -5.86
C LEU A 136 -16.94 -18.19 -6.36
N ARG A 137 -17.96 -18.33 -5.52
CA ARG A 137 -19.33 -17.80 -5.74
C ARG A 137 -19.85 -17.02 -4.53
N LYS A 138 -19.42 -17.41 -3.32
CA LYS A 138 -19.94 -16.89 -2.06
C LYS A 138 -18.79 -16.33 -1.22
N LEU A 139 -18.83 -15.03 -0.97
CA LEU A 139 -17.86 -14.33 -0.14
C LEU A 139 -18.44 -14.07 1.24
N GLY A 140 -17.65 -14.32 2.28
CA GLY A 140 -17.97 -13.99 3.66
C GLY A 140 -17.09 -12.86 4.19
N LEU A 141 -17.61 -12.03 5.08
CA LEU A 141 -16.82 -11.09 5.87
C LEU A 141 -17.52 -10.72 7.18
N LEU A 142 -16.72 -10.25 8.13
CA LEU A 142 -17.20 -9.54 9.31
C LEU A 142 -16.77 -8.08 9.22
N TYR A 143 -17.60 -7.18 9.70
CA TYR A 143 -17.32 -5.74 9.75
C TYR A 143 -17.86 -5.14 11.06
N SER A 144 -17.34 -4.00 11.45
CA SER A 144 -17.88 -3.18 12.52
C SER A 144 -18.29 -1.81 11.98
N ARG A 145 -18.83 -0.96 12.84
CA ARG A 145 -19.14 0.42 12.47
C ARG A 145 -17.90 1.17 11.92
N GLU A 146 -16.71 0.83 12.39
CA GLU A 146 -15.47 1.47 11.93
C GLU A 146 -15.05 1.07 10.53
N SER A 147 -15.48 -0.09 10.06
CA SER A 147 -15.19 -0.62 8.71
C SER A 147 -16.41 -0.68 7.80
N MET A 148 -17.47 0.07 8.13
CA MET A 148 -18.72 0.11 7.36
C MET A 148 -18.47 0.53 5.90
N ASP A 149 -17.66 1.57 5.66
CA ASP A 149 -17.35 2.05 4.31
C ASP A 149 -16.69 0.94 3.46
N LYS A 150 -15.86 0.09 4.09
CA LYS A 150 -15.25 -1.06 3.41
C LYS A 150 -16.26 -2.16 3.10
N TYR A 151 -17.19 -2.40 4.01
CA TYR A 151 -18.29 -3.33 3.73
C TYR A 151 -19.11 -2.86 2.52
N GLU A 152 -19.48 -1.59 2.45
CA GLU A 152 -20.27 -1.03 1.34
C GLU A 152 -19.51 -1.12 -0.01
N GLU A 153 -18.20 -0.82 -0.02
CA GLU A 153 -17.35 -1.00 -1.20
C GLU A 153 -17.33 -2.47 -1.66
N ILE A 154 -17.22 -3.42 -0.70
CA ILE A 154 -17.22 -4.86 -1.01
C ILE A 154 -18.58 -5.34 -1.49
N ALA A 155 -19.67 -4.88 -0.88
CA ALA A 155 -21.03 -5.24 -1.30
C ALA A 155 -21.29 -4.82 -2.74
N THR A 156 -20.91 -3.59 -3.10
CA THR A 156 -21.00 -3.07 -4.47
C THR A 156 -20.17 -3.91 -5.45
N ALA A 157 -18.92 -4.17 -5.12
CA ALA A 157 -18.03 -4.97 -5.98
C ALA A 157 -18.51 -6.43 -6.13
N CYS A 158 -19.08 -7.03 -5.08
CA CYS A 158 -19.67 -8.37 -5.16
C CYS A 158 -20.87 -8.39 -6.11
N GLN A 159 -21.76 -7.39 -6.02
CA GLN A 159 -22.90 -7.25 -6.93
C GLN A 159 -22.44 -7.14 -8.39
N GLU A 160 -21.48 -6.26 -8.69
CA GLU A 160 -20.91 -6.08 -10.03
C GLU A 160 -20.27 -7.35 -10.60
N MET A 161 -19.67 -8.16 -9.73
CA MET A 161 -18.97 -9.39 -10.12
C MET A 161 -19.84 -10.66 -10.05
N GLY A 162 -21.12 -10.54 -9.68
CA GLY A 162 -22.05 -11.67 -9.53
C GLY A 162 -21.64 -12.63 -8.40
N LEU A 163 -21.10 -12.11 -7.28
CA LEU A 163 -20.76 -12.86 -6.09
C LEU A 163 -21.86 -12.68 -5.03
N ALA A 164 -22.28 -13.79 -4.41
CA ALA A 164 -23.14 -13.71 -3.22
C ALA A 164 -22.29 -13.27 -2.01
N LEU A 165 -22.74 -12.26 -1.30
CA LEU A 165 -22.09 -11.76 -0.09
C LEU A 165 -22.86 -12.20 1.16
N SER A 166 -22.18 -12.80 2.12
CA SER A 166 -22.65 -13.08 3.47
C SER A 166 -21.81 -12.26 4.45
N ALA A 167 -22.36 -11.16 4.96
CA ALA A 167 -21.67 -10.26 5.86
C ALA A 167 -22.39 -10.16 7.20
N LYS A 168 -21.66 -9.94 8.29
CA LYS A 168 -22.24 -9.75 9.62
C LYS A 168 -21.55 -8.59 10.35
N GLU A 169 -22.36 -7.66 10.84
CA GLU A 169 -21.88 -6.58 11.70
C GLU A 169 -21.57 -7.11 13.09
N ILE A 170 -20.43 -6.71 13.62
CA ILE A 170 -19.97 -7.03 14.97
C ILE A 170 -20.11 -5.78 15.85
N VAL A 171 -21.02 -5.86 16.79
CA VAL A 171 -21.26 -4.82 17.81
C VAL A 171 -20.42 -5.12 19.06
N LEU A 172 -20.46 -6.36 19.53
CA LEU A 172 -19.73 -6.82 20.71
C LEU A 172 -18.66 -7.84 20.30
N GLN A 173 -17.46 -7.71 20.86
CA GLN A 173 -16.39 -8.67 20.58
C GLN A 173 -16.72 -10.11 20.98
N GLY A 174 -17.60 -10.29 21.97
CA GLY A 174 -18.08 -11.60 22.40
C GLY A 174 -18.84 -12.36 21.30
N ASP A 175 -19.41 -11.66 20.32
CA ASP A 175 -20.18 -12.27 19.23
C ASP A 175 -19.30 -12.83 18.09
N ILE A 176 -18.01 -12.47 18.07
CA ILE A 176 -17.11 -12.83 16.97
C ILE A 176 -17.01 -14.34 16.75
N PRO A 177 -16.84 -15.20 17.78
CA PRO A 177 -16.69 -16.64 17.56
C PRO A 177 -17.92 -17.25 16.86
N ASP A 178 -19.12 -16.87 17.29
CA ASP A 178 -20.36 -17.39 16.71
C ASP A 178 -20.60 -16.83 15.30
N ALA A 179 -20.26 -15.56 15.07
CA ALA A 179 -20.32 -14.94 13.75
C ALA A 179 -19.36 -15.61 12.74
N ILE A 180 -18.15 -15.94 13.16
CA ILE A 180 -17.19 -16.69 12.33
C ILE A 180 -17.76 -18.04 11.93
N LYS A 181 -18.29 -18.82 12.89
CA LYS A 181 -18.91 -20.13 12.62
C LYS A 181 -20.09 -20.00 11.66
N GLU A 182 -20.96 -19.03 11.91
CA GLU A 182 -22.14 -18.79 11.08
C GLU A 182 -21.76 -18.47 9.63
N ILE A 183 -20.78 -17.58 9.42
CA ILE A 183 -20.38 -17.16 8.07
C ILE A 183 -19.61 -18.28 7.37
N THR A 184 -18.64 -18.91 8.02
CA THR A 184 -17.82 -19.97 7.40
C THR A 184 -18.63 -21.20 7.01
N ALA A 185 -19.79 -21.45 7.63
CA ALA A 185 -20.69 -22.51 7.22
C ALA A 185 -21.41 -22.27 5.88
N LYS A 186 -21.40 -21.06 5.33
CA LYS A 186 -22.26 -20.64 4.21
C LYS A 186 -21.49 -20.16 2.98
N VAL A 187 -20.17 -19.97 3.09
CA VAL A 187 -19.37 -19.29 2.07
C VAL A 187 -18.23 -20.18 1.54
N ASP A 188 -17.69 -19.81 0.37
CA ASP A 188 -16.54 -20.48 -0.22
C ASP A 188 -15.22 -19.80 0.20
N CYS A 189 -15.30 -18.50 0.48
CA CYS A 189 -14.15 -17.67 0.79
C CYS A 189 -14.53 -16.66 1.88
N PHE A 190 -13.59 -16.37 2.78
CA PHE A 190 -13.72 -15.34 3.81
C PHE A 190 -12.69 -14.27 3.60
N LEU A 191 -13.12 -13.04 3.34
CA LEU A 191 -12.24 -11.89 3.13
C LEU A 191 -12.05 -11.11 4.45
N MET A 192 -10.83 -11.03 4.94
CA MET A 192 -10.48 -10.14 6.03
C MET A 192 -10.40 -8.69 5.51
N ILE A 193 -10.92 -7.76 6.29
CA ILE A 193 -10.78 -6.31 6.06
C ILE A 193 -10.06 -5.68 7.26
N PRO A 194 -9.36 -4.55 7.10
CA PRO A 194 -8.73 -3.87 8.24
C PRO A 194 -9.78 -3.44 9.27
N ASP A 195 -9.83 -4.13 10.41
CA ASP A 195 -10.72 -3.82 11.53
C ASP A 195 -10.12 -4.36 12.84
N PRO A 196 -9.50 -3.52 13.68
CA PRO A 196 -8.84 -3.94 14.90
C PRO A 196 -9.82 -4.42 16.00
N LYS A 197 -11.10 -4.09 15.90
CA LYS A 197 -12.13 -4.61 16.83
C LYS A 197 -12.41 -6.08 16.59
N ILE A 198 -12.27 -6.53 15.33
CA ILE A 198 -12.60 -7.89 14.90
C ILE A 198 -11.36 -8.77 14.89
N TYR A 199 -10.25 -8.28 14.32
CA TYR A 199 -9.07 -9.08 14.04
C TYR A 199 -7.95 -8.85 15.07
N PHE A 200 -7.98 -9.60 16.15
CA PHE A 200 -6.95 -9.74 17.16
C PHE A 200 -6.52 -11.21 17.27
N SER A 201 -5.42 -11.50 17.95
CA SER A 201 -4.77 -12.83 17.91
C SER A 201 -5.73 -14.01 18.05
N LYS A 202 -6.62 -13.99 19.07
CA LYS A 202 -7.58 -15.08 19.29
C LYS A 202 -8.64 -15.22 18.21
N SER A 203 -9.18 -14.11 17.70
CA SER A 203 -10.20 -14.17 16.65
C SER A 203 -9.62 -14.61 15.32
N ILE A 204 -8.38 -14.20 15.02
CA ILE A 204 -7.64 -14.64 13.83
C ILE A 204 -7.40 -16.15 13.88
N GLU A 205 -6.86 -16.66 14.99
CA GLU A 205 -6.64 -18.10 15.17
C GLU A 205 -7.95 -18.89 14.99
N HIS A 206 -9.03 -18.43 15.61
CA HIS A 206 -10.35 -19.06 15.49
C HIS A 206 -10.85 -19.03 14.03
N LEU A 207 -10.73 -17.91 13.33
CA LEU A 207 -11.14 -17.79 11.93
C LEU A 207 -10.34 -18.75 11.02
N LEU A 208 -9.03 -18.84 11.19
CA LEU A 208 -8.18 -19.74 10.39
C LEU A 208 -8.54 -21.20 10.63
N LEU A 209 -8.80 -21.59 11.89
CA LEU A 209 -9.23 -22.94 12.24
C LEU A 209 -10.62 -23.28 11.66
N GLU A 210 -11.61 -22.41 11.82
CA GLU A 210 -12.96 -22.62 11.28
C GLU A 210 -12.95 -22.59 9.75
N GLY A 211 -12.16 -21.71 9.13
CA GLY A 211 -11.97 -21.70 7.68
C GLY A 211 -11.45 -23.04 7.16
N LEU A 212 -10.43 -23.60 7.82
CA LEU A 212 -9.87 -24.90 7.43
C LEU A 212 -10.87 -26.05 7.65
N ARG A 213 -11.60 -26.04 8.79
CA ARG A 213 -12.63 -27.06 9.11
C ARG A 213 -13.77 -27.07 8.09
N ASN A 214 -14.24 -25.90 7.70
CA ASN A 214 -15.36 -25.73 6.77
C ASN A 214 -14.92 -25.68 5.30
N LYS A 215 -13.63 -25.87 5.00
CA LYS A 215 -13.03 -25.75 3.66
C LYS A 215 -13.26 -24.40 3.00
N VAL A 216 -13.20 -23.33 3.80
CA VAL A 216 -13.35 -21.93 3.38
C VAL A 216 -11.97 -21.31 3.22
N ALA A 217 -11.70 -20.75 2.05
CA ALA A 217 -10.45 -20.03 1.78
C ALA A 217 -10.42 -18.70 2.53
N VAL A 218 -9.57 -18.56 3.54
CA VAL A 218 -9.39 -17.29 4.26
C VAL A 218 -8.38 -16.42 3.51
N ILE A 219 -8.78 -15.19 3.18
CA ILE A 219 -7.96 -14.17 2.52
C ILE A 219 -7.49 -13.17 3.57
N GLY A 220 -6.20 -13.15 3.83
CA GLY A 220 -5.57 -12.29 4.84
C GLY A 220 -5.20 -10.90 4.32
N LEU A 221 -4.70 -10.07 5.24
CA LEU A 221 -4.32 -8.68 4.97
C LEU A 221 -2.84 -8.51 4.61
N SER A 222 -1.98 -9.43 5.01
CA SER A 222 -0.54 -9.42 4.73
C SER A 222 0.04 -10.83 4.79
N SER A 223 1.28 -11.03 4.35
CA SER A 223 1.96 -12.33 4.37
C SER A 223 2.05 -12.96 5.77
N PHE A 224 1.97 -12.17 6.83
CA PHE A 224 1.86 -12.66 8.20
C PHE A 224 0.65 -13.60 8.36
N TYR A 225 -0.52 -13.24 7.83
CA TYR A 225 -1.72 -14.09 7.91
C TYR A 225 -1.59 -15.36 7.07
N THR A 226 -0.94 -15.28 5.91
CA THR A 226 -0.67 -16.45 5.07
C THR A 226 0.27 -17.41 5.78
N LYS A 227 1.31 -16.91 6.44
CA LYS A 227 2.21 -17.71 7.28
C LYS A 227 1.46 -18.37 8.45
N ALA A 228 0.49 -17.65 9.04
CA ALA A 228 -0.33 -18.16 10.15
C ALA A 228 -1.40 -19.18 9.72
N GLY A 229 -1.67 -19.37 8.41
CA GLY A 229 -2.62 -20.36 7.92
C GLY A 229 -3.77 -19.82 7.04
N ALA A 230 -3.74 -18.54 6.63
CA ALA A 230 -4.63 -18.07 5.57
C ALA A 230 -4.22 -18.69 4.22
N PHE A 231 -5.17 -18.87 3.30
CA PHE A 231 -4.90 -19.39 1.97
C PHE A 231 -4.02 -18.46 1.15
N VAL A 232 -4.38 -17.18 1.13
CA VAL A 232 -3.66 -16.14 0.42
C VAL A 232 -3.79 -14.82 1.20
N SER A 233 -2.78 -13.97 1.09
CA SER A 233 -2.91 -12.56 1.48
C SER A 233 -2.53 -11.67 0.31
N ILE A 234 -3.26 -10.59 0.13
CA ILE A 234 -3.07 -9.63 -0.95
C ILE A 234 -2.62 -8.31 -0.32
N ASP A 235 -1.46 -7.83 -0.75
CA ASP A 235 -0.80 -6.63 -0.22
C ASP A 235 -0.37 -5.70 -1.37
N CYS A 236 0.01 -4.48 -1.03
CA CYS A 236 0.58 -3.54 -1.99
C CYS A 236 1.96 -3.98 -2.47
N ASP A 237 2.28 -3.72 -3.73
CA ASP A 237 3.67 -3.73 -4.15
C ASP A 237 4.35 -2.44 -3.67
N TYR A 238 5.13 -2.52 -2.58
CA TYR A 238 5.77 -1.35 -1.96
C TYR A 238 6.73 -0.63 -2.91
N ARG A 239 7.43 -1.37 -3.78
CA ARG A 239 8.27 -0.77 -4.81
C ARG A 239 7.44 0.03 -5.81
N ASP A 240 6.29 -0.49 -6.22
CA ASP A 240 5.37 0.21 -7.11
C ASP A 240 4.73 1.43 -6.42
N LEU A 241 4.40 1.37 -5.12
CA LEU A 241 3.96 2.55 -4.36
C LEU A 241 4.99 3.68 -4.45
N GLY A 242 6.26 3.36 -4.23
CA GLY A 242 7.34 4.34 -4.37
C GLY A 242 7.44 4.88 -5.79
N TRP A 243 7.32 4.02 -6.80
CA TRP A 243 7.36 4.41 -8.22
C TRP A 243 6.19 5.35 -8.57
N GLN A 244 4.97 5.06 -8.11
CA GLN A 244 3.81 5.96 -8.27
C GLN A 244 4.04 7.31 -7.58
N CYS A 245 4.64 7.31 -6.37
CA CYS A 245 5.03 8.54 -5.68
C CYS A 245 6.06 9.35 -6.48
N GLY A 246 6.98 8.68 -7.17
CA GLY A 246 7.91 9.33 -8.11
C GLY A 246 7.18 10.06 -9.25
N ASN A 247 6.12 9.48 -9.77
CA ASN A 247 5.28 10.13 -10.78
C ASN A 247 4.55 11.38 -10.25
N LEU A 248 4.04 11.34 -9.01
CA LEU A 248 3.47 12.52 -8.38
C LEU A 248 4.52 13.61 -8.12
N ALA A 249 5.72 13.22 -7.66
CA ALA A 249 6.83 14.13 -7.45
C ALA A 249 7.31 14.80 -8.76
N LEU A 250 7.33 14.05 -9.88
CA LEU A 250 7.63 14.61 -11.19
C LEU A 250 6.64 15.72 -11.59
N ARG A 251 5.36 15.53 -11.32
CA ARG A 251 4.34 16.55 -11.59
C ARG A 251 4.54 17.80 -10.72
N ILE A 252 4.99 17.61 -9.47
CA ILE A 252 5.35 18.71 -8.57
C ILE A 252 6.59 19.45 -9.08
N PHE A 253 7.63 18.74 -9.53
CA PHE A 253 8.81 19.36 -10.18
C PHE A 253 8.42 20.17 -11.44
N GLY A 254 7.37 19.73 -12.15
CA GLY A 254 6.76 20.48 -13.26
C GLY A 254 5.90 21.65 -12.85
N GLY A 255 5.85 22.03 -11.55
CA GLY A 255 5.12 23.20 -11.03
C GLY A 255 3.66 22.93 -10.65
N GLN A 256 3.19 21.66 -10.67
CA GLN A 256 1.84 21.38 -10.17
C GLN A 256 1.80 21.45 -8.64
N SER A 257 0.79 22.15 -8.09
CA SER A 257 0.56 22.15 -6.65
C SER A 257 0.04 20.78 -6.17
N PRO A 258 0.52 20.24 -5.02
CA PRO A 258 -0.05 19.03 -4.44
C PRO A 258 -1.57 19.09 -4.23
N SER A 259 -2.13 20.27 -3.94
CA SER A 259 -3.58 20.47 -3.79
C SER A 259 -4.40 20.16 -5.05
N THR A 260 -3.79 20.19 -6.22
CA THR A 260 -4.45 19.86 -7.50
C THR A 260 -4.27 18.39 -7.88
N LEU A 261 -3.49 17.65 -7.10
CA LEU A 261 -3.22 16.24 -7.28
C LEU A 261 -4.09 15.43 -6.33
N SER A 262 -4.96 14.59 -6.87
CA SER A 262 -5.75 13.68 -6.03
C SER A 262 -4.83 12.68 -5.33
N VAL A 263 -5.23 12.26 -4.13
CA VAL A 263 -4.65 11.09 -3.49
C VAL A 263 -5.07 9.85 -4.28
N GLU A 264 -4.11 9.02 -4.68
CA GLU A 264 -4.32 7.88 -5.55
C GLU A 264 -4.30 6.56 -4.77
N ARG A 265 -4.80 5.48 -5.39
CA ARG A 265 -4.78 4.12 -4.85
C ARG A 265 -3.68 3.29 -5.52
N PRO A 266 -3.20 2.19 -4.86
CA PRO A 266 -2.24 1.28 -5.46
C PRO A 266 -2.76 0.67 -6.76
N VAL A 267 -1.90 0.55 -7.77
CA VAL A 267 -2.24 -0.10 -9.05
C VAL A 267 -1.66 -1.51 -9.17
N LYS A 268 -0.55 -1.79 -8.49
CA LYS A 268 0.03 -3.14 -8.43
C LYS A 268 -0.08 -3.74 -7.05
N ILE A 269 -0.36 -5.03 -7.05
CA ILE A 269 -0.46 -5.84 -5.85
C ILE A 269 0.61 -6.92 -5.86
N LYS A 270 1.01 -7.33 -4.65
CA LYS A 270 1.70 -8.60 -4.37
C LYS A 270 0.77 -9.53 -3.63
N TYR A 271 1.02 -10.81 -3.69
CA TYR A 271 0.30 -11.78 -2.88
C TYR A 271 1.24 -12.88 -2.41
N SER A 272 0.94 -13.39 -1.23
CA SER A 272 1.57 -14.55 -0.64
C SER A 272 0.57 -15.71 -0.62
N LEU A 273 1.06 -16.94 -0.80
CA LEU A 273 0.26 -18.16 -0.88
C LEU A 273 0.69 -19.18 0.17
N ASN A 274 -0.27 -19.88 0.77
CA ASN A 274 0.01 -21.05 1.59
C ASN A 274 -0.39 -22.31 0.82
N ARG A 275 0.62 -23.04 0.32
CA ARG A 275 0.45 -24.21 -0.52
C ARG A 275 -0.22 -25.37 0.24
N LEU A 276 0.18 -25.60 1.49
CA LEU A 276 -0.41 -26.64 2.32
C LEU A 276 -1.91 -26.38 2.57
N VAL A 277 -2.28 -25.11 2.81
CA VAL A 277 -3.69 -24.73 2.95
C VAL A 277 -4.44 -24.92 1.64
N ALA A 278 -3.87 -24.52 0.50
CA ALA A 278 -4.47 -24.75 -0.81
C ALA A 278 -4.79 -26.25 -1.04
N GLU A 279 -3.83 -27.13 -0.74
CA GLU A 279 -4.00 -28.58 -0.86
C GLU A 279 -5.11 -29.11 0.06
N ARG A 280 -5.15 -28.68 1.33
CA ARG A 280 -6.19 -29.07 2.29
C ARG A 280 -7.59 -28.60 1.90
N LEU A 281 -7.69 -27.44 1.26
CA LEU A 281 -8.95 -26.89 0.71
C LEU A 281 -9.33 -27.52 -0.64
N GLY A 282 -8.44 -28.31 -1.25
CA GLY A 282 -8.64 -28.88 -2.59
C GLY A 282 -8.62 -27.80 -3.69
N ILE A 283 -7.90 -26.69 -3.48
CA ILE A 283 -7.73 -25.63 -4.45
C ILE A 283 -6.49 -25.93 -5.29
N LYS A 284 -6.69 -26.12 -6.60
CA LYS A 284 -5.59 -26.30 -7.55
C LYS A 284 -5.14 -24.92 -8.05
N VAL A 285 -4.11 -24.37 -7.43
CA VAL A 285 -3.52 -23.11 -7.85
C VAL A 285 -2.79 -23.29 -9.17
N PRO A 286 -3.09 -22.48 -10.21
CA PRO A 286 -2.38 -22.54 -11.49
C PRO A 286 -0.87 -22.33 -11.31
N PRO A 287 -0.01 -23.08 -12.05
CA PRO A 287 1.46 -22.98 -11.90
C PRO A 287 2.01 -21.58 -12.14
N GLU A 288 1.39 -20.81 -13.03
CA GLU A 288 1.76 -19.41 -13.28
C GLU A 288 1.53 -18.54 -12.04
N LEU A 289 0.42 -18.76 -11.31
CA LEU A 289 0.13 -17.98 -10.09
C LEU A 289 1.03 -18.40 -8.92
N LEU A 290 1.53 -19.63 -8.88
CA LEU A 290 2.57 -20.01 -7.93
C LEU A 290 3.88 -19.25 -8.22
N ARG A 291 4.26 -19.08 -9.48
CA ARG A 291 5.48 -18.34 -9.86
C ARG A 291 5.36 -16.83 -9.66
N GLU A 292 4.16 -16.27 -9.80
CA GLU A 292 3.88 -14.85 -9.59
C GLU A 292 3.80 -14.46 -8.10
N ALA A 293 3.59 -15.43 -7.20
CA ALA A 293 3.51 -15.17 -5.77
C ALA A 293 4.81 -14.58 -5.22
N SER A 294 4.71 -13.54 -4.40
CA SER A 294 5.88 -12.91 -3.75
C SER A 294 6.49 -13.80 -2.67
N GLU A 295 5.66 -14.61 -2.02
CA GLU A 295 6.06 -15.56 -0.97
C GLU A 295 5.17 -16.80 -1.03
N ILE A 296 5.75 -17.99 -0.85
CA ILE A 296 5.01 -19.25 -0.74
C ILE A 296 5.32 -19.86 0.62
N PHE A 297 4.27 -20.19 1.37
CA PHE A 297 4.35 -20.87 2.65
C PHE A 297 3.79 -22.29 2.56
N GLY A 298 4.19 -23.17 3.50
CA GLY A 298 3.69 -24.54 3.56
C GLY A 298 4.28 -25.44 2.47
N GLU A 299 5.46 -25.14 1.93
CA GLU A 299 6.28 -26.12 1.23
C GLU A 299 6.86 -27.04 2.29
N GLY A 300 6.70 -28.36 2.11
CA GLY A 300 7.22 -29.36 3.05
C GLY A 300 8.74 -29.19 3.19
N GLU A 301 9.20 -29.26 4.44
CA GLU A 301 10.60 -29.47 4.74
C GLU A 301 11.12 -30.78 4.14
#